data_1f935d077f4f3a2fba608f99626241e0
#
_entry.id   1f935d077f4f3a2fba608f99626241e0
#
_cell.length_a   1.000
_cell.length_b   1.000
_cell.length_c   1.000
_cell.angle_alpha   90.00
_cell.angle_beta   90.00
_cell.angle_gamma   90.00
#
_symmetry.space_group_name_H-M   'P 1'
#
loop_
_entity.id
_entity.type
_entity.pdbx_description
1 polymer ?
#
loop_
_entity_poly.entity_id
_entity_poly.type
_entity_poly.pdbx_seq_one_letter_code
_entity_poly.pdbx_strand_id
1 'polypeptide(L)'
;MFDSQSDAGSPFARAAELERLNIPFAIVTLTHAEGTTPRSNGRMTVVADGTSYGTVGGGVAESYAIKQAVRMIDAGQGGAISFVTRHECETETSTVDMFVDVVCSGKKVVLVGGGHVNFAIAQLASNVGFEVELVEIRPEYATAERFPMASRIHLDETVERSLQDVLITNTTAVVVSSHAVDLPVVERLLASPACYVGLLGSRHKARTMIQALEASGLDEASMGKLFVPIGLDIGGETPQEIAVGVVAEIMQVLHHRPGGHLCGAIPRQSGR
;
A
#
# COMPACT_ATOMS: atom_id res chain seq x y z
N MET A 1 -18.15 -17.62 18.31
CA MET A 1 -17.61 -18.98 18.26
C MET A 1 -16.82 -19.02 16.96
N PHE A 2 -15.58 -18.55 16.98
CA PHE A 2 -14.70 -18.56 15.82
C PHE A 2 -13.91 -19.86 15.85
N ASP A 3 -14.24 -20.72 14.91
CA ASP A 3 -13.53 -21.99 14.70
C ASP A 3 -12.21 -21.68 13.99
N SER A 4 -11.12 -21.62 14.75
CA SER A 4 -9.78 -21.46 14.21
C SER A 4 -9.33 -22.80 13.64
N GLN A 5 -9.69 -23.08 12.41
CA GLN A 5 -8.99 -24.11 11.64
C GLN A 5 -7.59 -23.56 11.31
N SER A 6 -6.61 -23.94 12.13
CA SER A 6 -5.20 -23.83 11.79
C SER A 6 -4.93 -24.75 10.61
N ASP A 7 -5.01 -24.21 9.40
CA ASP A 7 -4.48 -24.90 8.23
C ASP A 7 -2.96 -25.04 8.42
N ALA A 8 -2.49 -26.29 8.59
CA ALA A 8 -1.17 -26.65 9.07
C ALA A 8 -0.08 -26.51 8.00
N GLY A 9 -0.10 -25.39 7.26
CA GLY A 9 0.97 -24.98 6.35
C GLY A 9 2.13 -24.35 7.11
N SER A 10 3.37 -24.58 6.66
CA SER A 10 4.52 -23.84 7.17
C SER A 10 4.29 -22.34 7.02
N PRO A 11 4.45 -21.52 8.09
CA PRO A 11 4.28 -20.07 8.00
C PRO A 11 5.18 -19.44 6.93
N PHE A 12 6.37 -19.99 6.71
CA PHE A 12 7.29 -19.54 5.67
C PHE A 12 6.83 -19.89 4.25
N ALA A 13 6.25 -21.06 4.04
CA ALA A 13 5.69 -21.43 2.74
C ALA A 13 4.54 -20.49 2.36
N ARG A 14 3.68 -20.17 3.33
CA ARG A 14 2.59 -19.22 3.12
C ARG A 14 3.09 -17.80 2.92
N ALA A 15 4.10 -17.37 3.66
CA ALA A 15 4.75 -16.07 3.45
C ALA A 15 5.29 -15.93 2.03
N ALA A 16 6.04 -16.93 1.53
CA ALA A 16 6.57 -16.93 0.17
C ALA A 16 5.44 -16.90 -0.91
N GLU A 17 4.32 -17.56 -0.66
CA GLU A 17 3.16 -17.52 -1.56
C GLU A 17 2.52 -16.12 -1.57
N LEU A 18 2.31 -15.51 -0.39
CA LEU A 18 1.74 -14.18 -0.26
C LEU A 18 2.64 -13.11 -0.90
N GLU A 19 3.95 -13.23 -0.71
CA GLU A 19 4.94 -12.36 -1.35
C GLU A 19 4.85 -12.46 -2.88
N ARG A 20 4.81 -13.68 -3.44
CA ARG A 20 4.65 -13.91 -4.88
C ARG A 20 3.33 -13.37 -5.43
N LEU A 21 2.25 -13.41 -4.64
CA LEU A 21 0.94 -12.85 -4.98
C LEU A 21 0.84 -11.34 -4.73
N ASN A 22 1.91 -10.73 -4.21
CA ASN A 22 1.95 -9.32 -3.83
C ASN A 22 0.85 -8.93 -2.82
N ILE A 23 0.52 -9.84 -1.89
CA ILE A 23 -0.45 -9.62 -0.82
C ILE A 23 0.29 -9.19 0.45
N PRO A 24 -0.07 -8.06 1.09
CA PRO A 24 0.55 -7.64 2.34
C PRO A 24 0.33 -8.65 3.46
N PHE A 25 1.39 -8.93 4.24
CA PHE A 25 1.32 -9.81 5.39
C PHE A 25 2.35 -9.41 6.45
N ALA A 26 2.27 -10.02 7.62
CA ALA A 26 3.29 -9.89 8.64
C ALA A 26 3.78 -11.27 9.11
N ILE A 27 5.07 -11.38 9.41
CA ILE A 27 5.65 -12.51 10.14
C ILE A 27 5.79 -12.10 11.61
N VAL A 28 5.05 -12.78 12.47
CA VAL A 28 5.17 -12.60 13.93
C VAL A 28 6.10 -13.67 14.48
N THR A 29 7.16 -13.24 15.13
CA THR A 29 8.15 -14.13 15.76
C THR A 29 8.16 -13.90 17.27
N LEU A 30 8.01 -14.98 18.05
CA LEU A 30 8.23 -14.97 19.48
C LEU A 30 9.72 -14.75 19.77
N THR A 31 10.06 -13.68 20.49
CA THR A 31 11.45 -13.32 20.81
C THR A 31 11.82 -13.65 22.25
N HIS A 32 10.87 -13.53 23.19
CA HIS A 32 11.08 -13.86 24.59
C HIS A 32 9.76 -14.29 25.25
N ALA A 33 9.86 -15.21 26.22
CA ALA A 33 8.71 -15.65 27.00
C ALA A 33 9.15 -15.98 28.42
N GLU A 34 8.47 -15.39 29.40
CA GLU A 34 8.64 -15.64 30.84
C GLU A 34 7.33 -16.07 31.50
N GLY A 35 7.40 -16.94 32.50
CA GLY A 35 6.24 -17.44 33.24
C GLY A 35 5.69 -18.73 32.64
N THR A 36 4.40 -19.00 32.85
CA THR A 36 3.69 -20.22 32.46
C THR A 36 3.37 -20.29 30.96
N THR A 37 4.28 -19.87 30.11
CA THR A 37 4.08 -19.84 28.66
C THR A 37 4.42 -21.20 28.03
N PRO A 38 3.54 -21.82 27.21
CA PRO A 38 3.73 -23.20 26.73
C PRO A 38 4.84 -23.37 25.70
N ARG A 39 5.42 -22.31 25.13
CA ARG A 39 6.48 -22.38 24.12
C ARG A 39 7.53 -21.29 24.28
N SER A 40 8.79 -21.67 24.04
CA SER A 40 9.95 -20.76 23.98
C SER A 40 10.26 -20.25 22.58
N ASN A 41 9.61 -20.80 21.54
CA ASN A 41 9.74 -20.41 20.14
C ASN A 41 8.40 -20.56 19.42
N GLY A 42 8.13 -19.66 18.52
CA GLY A 42 6.93 -19.70 17.70
C GLY A 42 6.99 -18.67 16.58
N ARG A 43 6.36 -18.99 15.48
CA ARG A 43 6.19 -18.06 14.34
C ARG A 43 4.83 -18.26 13.72
N MET A 44 4.24 -17.18 13.27
CA MET A 44 3.04 -17.22 12.44
C MET A 44 3.12 -16.13 11.36
N THR A 45 2.46 -16.41 10.24
CA THR A 45 2.20 -15.43 9.18
C THR A 45 0.77 -14.96 9.33
N VAL A 46 0.57 -13.64 9.33
CA VAL A 46 -0.75 -12.98 9.49
C VAL A 46 -1.03 -12.16 8.24
N VAL A 47 -2.23 -12.30 7.70
CA VAL A 47 -2.73 -11.52 6.55
C VAL A 47 -3.58 -10.35 7.07
N ALA A 48 -3.79 -9.31 6.26
CA ALA A 48 -4.54 -8.11 6.64
C ALA A 48 -5.99 -8.37 7.10
N ASP A 49 -6.62 -9.47 6.63
CA ASP A 49 -7.95 -9.91 7.06
C ASP A 49 -7.98 -10.62 8.43
N GLY A 50 -6.80 -10.80 9.06
CA GLY A 50 -6.63 -11.49 10.32
C GLY A 50 -6.45 -13.01 10.19
N THR A 51 -6.47 -13.55 8.97
CA THR A 51 -6.13 -14.96 8.73
C THR A 51 -4.68 -15.23 9.13
N SER A 52 -4.42 -16.32 9.86
CA SER A 52 -3.07 -16.64 10.35
C SER A 52 -2.68 -18.08 10.07
N TYR A 53 -1.37 -18.30 9.86
CA TYR A 53 -0.74 -19.59 9.57
C TYR A 53 0.43 -19.82 10.51
N GLY A 54 0.47 -20.93 11.21
CA GLY A 54 1.43 -21.18 12.28
C GLY A 54 0.93 -20.70 13.64
N THR A 55 1.82 -20.61 14.64
CA THR A 55 1.43 -20.23 16.01
C THR A 55 2.62 -19.61 16.79
N VAL A 56 2.33 -18.67 17.66
CA VAL A 56 3.26 -18.12 18.66
C VAL A 56 2.98 -18.61 20.08
N GLY A 57 2.10 -19.63 20.25
CA GLY A 57 1.83 -20.23 21.54
C GLY A 57 0.34 -20.43 21.84
N GLY A 58 -0.55 -19.88 21.03
CA GLY A 58 -2.00 -20.00 21.19
C GLY A 58 -2.61 -19.04 22.21
N GLY A 59 -3.92 -19.14 22.39
CA GLY A 59 -4.67 -18.41 23.41
C GLY A 59 -4.73 -16.88 23.22
N VAL A 60 -4.77 -16.18 24.34
CA VAL A 60 -4.97 -14.71 24.37
C VAL A 60 -3.78 -13.96 23.77
N ALA A 61 -2.54 -14.44 24.01
CA ALA A 61 -1.33 -13.83 23.45
C ALA A 61 -1.30 -13.87 21.92
N GLU A 62 -1.73 -15.00 21.33
CA GLU A 62 -1.81 -15.13 19.87
C GLU A 62 -2.91 -14.23 19.28
N SER A 63 -4.08 -14.17 19.90
CA SER A 63 -5.16 -13.27 19.48
C SER A 63 -4.74 -11.79 19.58
N TYR A 64 -3.95 -11.42 20.59
CA TYR A 64 -3.36 -10.08 20.70
C TYR A 64 -2.37 -9.82 19.58
N ALA A 65 -1.47 -10.77 19.32
CA ALA A 65 -0.45 -10.66 18.28
C ALA A 65 -1.09 -10.49 16.88
N ILE A 66 -2.13 -11.25 16.55
CA ILE A 66 -2.86 -11.12 15.29
C ILE A 66 -3.45 -9.71 15.15
N LYS A 67 -4.13 -9.20 16.18
CA LYS A 67 -4.70 -7.85 16.17
C LYS A 67 -3.65 -6.76 15.97
N GLN A 68 -2.48 -6.89 16.62
CA GLN A 68 -1.40 -5.93 16.43
C GLN A 68 -0.77 -6.06 15.03
N ALA A 69 -0.56 -7.27 14.54
CA ALA A 69 -0.03 -7.51 13.20
C ALA A 69 -0.93 -6.89 12.11
N VAL A 70 -2.25 -7.07 12.19
CA VAL A 70 -3.20 -6.43 11.25
C VAL A 70 -3.06 -4.90 11.27
N ARG A 71 -3.03 -4.28 12.45
CA ARG A 71 -2.83 -2.82 12.55
C ARG A 71 -1.49 -2.35 11.97
N MET A 72 -0.44 -3.15 12.18
CA MET A 72 0.90 -2.84 11.66
C MET A 72 0.98 -3.03 10.15
N ILE A 73 0.28 -4.02 9.58
CA ILE A 73 0.13 -4.19 8.13
C ILE A 73 -0.57 -2.97 7.53
N ASP A 74 -1.67 -2.51 8.13
CA ASP A 74 -2.41 -1.32 7.68
C ASP A 74 -1.54 -0.05 7.75
N ALA A 75 -0.70 0.06 8.78
CA ALA A 75 0.24 1.17 8.93
C ALA A 75 1.50 1.04 8.05
N GLY A 76 1.74 -0.13 7.44
CA GLY A 76 2.96 -0.42 6.67
C GLY A 76 4.24 -0.40 7.52
N GLN A 77 4.13 -0.59 8.84
CA GLN A 77 5.26 -0.46 9.76
C GLN A 77 5.25 -1.58 10.80
N GLY A 78 6.32 -2.38 10.83
CA GLY A 78 6.56 -3.43 11.82
C GLY A 78 7.23 -2.91 13.09
N GLY A 79 7.40 -3.81 14.09
CA GLY A 79 8.06 -3.47 15.34
C GLY A 79 7.89 -4.51 16.44
N ALA A 80 8.45 -4.22 17.61
CA ALA A 80 8.30 -5.05 18.79
C ALA A 80 6.95 -4.82 19.45
N ILE A 81 6.35 -5.90 19.95
CA ILE A 81 5.13 -5.89 20.78
C ILE A 81 5.36 -6.74 22.02
N SER A 82 4.73 -6.37 23.13
CA SER A 82 4.79 -7.11 24.38
C SER A 82 3.37 -7.38 24.90
N PHE A 83 3.12 -8.59 25.34
CA PHE A 83 1.87 -9.01 25.96
C PHE A 83 2.13 -9.48 27.37
N VAL A 84 1.47 -8.86 28.34
CA VAL A 84 1.57 -9.19 29.76
C VAL A 84 0.22 -9.69 30.25
N THR A 85 0.17 -10.87 30.84
CA THR A 85 -1.03 -11.42 31.49
C THR A 85 -0.78 -11.71 32.95
N ARG A 86 -1.81 -11.49 33.77
CA ARG A 86 -1.87 -11.93 35.18
C ARG A 86 -2.92 -12.99 35.29
N HIS A 87 -2.56 -14.12 35.85
CA HIS A 87 -3.54 -15.14 36.22
C HIS A 87 -4.15 -14.81 37.60
N GLU A 88 -5.48 -14.80 37.67
CA GLU A 88 -6.22 -14.39 38.90
C GLU A 88 -5.86 -15.21 40.15
N CYS A 89 -5.23 -16.38 40.00
CA CYS A 89 -4.83 -17.27 41.08
C CYS A 89 -3.31 -17.35 41.31
N GLU A 90 -2.49 -16.64 40.53
CA GLU A 90 -1.03 -16.70 40.62
C GLU A 90 -0.44 -15.32 40.88
N THR A 91 0.54 -15.25 41.78
CA THR A 91 1.33 -14.04 42.05
C THR A 91 2.31 -13.71 40.91
N GLU A 92 2.39 -14.58 39.90
CA GLU A 92 3.32 -14.47 38.77
C GLU A 92 2.66 -13.87 37.54
N THR A 93 3.36 -12.94 36.95
CA THR A 93 3.04 -12.35 35.62
C THR A 93 3.75 -13.14 34.54
N SER A 94 3.02 -13.53 33.51
CA SER A 94 3.63 -14.06 32.28
C SER A 94 3.81 -12.94 31.27
N THR A 95 5.01 -12.84 30.71
CA THR A 95 5.33 -11.86 29.66
C THR A 95 5.72 -12.58 28.39
N VAL A 96 5.19 -12.10 27.26
CA VAL A 96 5.48 -12.64 25.93
C VAL A 96 5.88 -11.47 25.04
N ASP A 97 7.14 -11.43 24.61
CA ASP A 97 7.64 -10.44 23.67
C ASP A 97 7.72 -11.04 22.27
N MET A 98 7.26 -10.29 21.32
CA MET A 98 7.21 -10.70 19.91
C MET A 98 7.70 -9.57 19.01
N PHE A 99 8.25 -9.93 17.88
CA PHE A 99 8.55 -8.99 16.80
C PHE A 99 7.62 -9.25 15.62
N VAL A 100 7.02 -8.18 15.13
CA VAL A 100 6.16 -8.18 13.95
C VAL A 100 6.96 -7.59 12.80
N ASP A 101 7.31 -8.43 11.84
CA ASP A 101 7.98 -8.04 10.60
C ASP A 101 6.91 -7.88 9.51
N VAL A 102 6.60 -6.65 9.13
CA VAL A 102 5.58 -6.35 8.13
C VAL A 102 6.22 -6.40 6.75
N VAL A 103 5.75 -7.35 5.95
CA VAL A 103 6.07 -7.45 4.54
C VAL A 103 4.94 -6.79 3.76
N CYS A 104 5.16 -5.54 3.38
CA CYS A 104 4.22 -4.86 2.49
C CYS A 104 4.26 -5.52 1.11
N SER A 105 3.11 -5.60 0.44
CA SER A 105 3.09 -5.85 -1.00
C SER A 105 4.06 -4.87 -1.67
N GLY A 106 4.74 -5.30 -2.70
CA GLY A 106 5.62 -4.43 -3.47
C GLY A 106 4.89 -3.14 -3.86
N LYS A 107 5.58 -2.03 -3.83
CA LYS A 107 5.01 -0.74 -4.25
C LYS A 107 4.53 -0.86 -5.68
N LYS A 108 3.26 -0.57 -5.90
CA LYS A 108 2.63 -0.70 -7.22
C LYS A 108 2.16 0.66 -7.72
N VAL A 109 2.36 0.89 -9.02
CA VAL A 109 1.73 1.99 -9.75
C VAL A 109 0.82 1.42 -10.82
N VAL A 110 -0.46 1.75 -10.76
CA VAL A 110 -1.46 1.45 -11.79
C VAL A 110 -1.66 2.69 -12.64
N LEU A 111 -1.37 2.58 -13.92
CA LEU A 111 -1.46 3.67 -14.88
C LEU A 111 -2.73 3.52 -15.70
N VAL A 112 -3.67 4.43 -15.56
CA VAL A 112 -4.90 4.47 -16.36
C VAL A 112 -4.69 5.39 -17.55
N GLY A 113 -4.55 4.79 -18.73
CA GLY A 113 -4.23 5.43 -20.00
C GLY A 113 -2.76 5.32 -20.41
N GLY A 114 -2.50 4.87 -21.64
CA GLY A 114 -1.17 4.64 -22.23
C GLY A 114 -0.54 5.85 -22.92
N GLY A 115 -0.87 7.08 -22.48
CA GLY A 115 -0.33 8.32 -23.05
C GLY A 115 1.16 8.54 -22.72
N HIS A 116 1.75 9.61 -23.33
CA HIS A 116 3.19 9.89 -23.19
C HIS A 116 3.62 10.16 -21.75
N VAL A 117 2.79 10.83 -20.94
CA VAL A 117 3.10 11.10 -19.52
C VAL A 117 3.11 9.81 -18.73
N ASN A 118 2.08 8.97 -18.86
CA ASN A 118 2.05 7.66 -18.17
C ASN A 118 3.17 6.73 -18.65
N PHE A 119 3.59 6.83 -19.91
CA PHE A 119 4.76 6.10 -20.39
C PHE A 119 6.03 6.54 -19.64
N ALA A 120 6.27 7.85 -19.51
CA ALA A 120 7.41 8.37 -18.76
C ALA A 120 7.34 8.01 -17.27
N ILE A 121 6.14 8.05 -16.67
CA ILE A 121 5.91 7.61 -15.28
C ILE A 121 6.23 6.11 -15.15
N ALA A 122 5.77 5.26 -16.09
CA ALA A 122 6.05 3.83 -16.09
C ALA A 122 7.54 3.53 -16.06
N GLN A 123 8.31 4.20 -16.94
CA GLN A 123 9.75 4.04 -17.01
C GLN A 123 10.44 4.42 -15.69
N LEU A 124 10.11 5.58 -15.14
CA LEU A 124 10.73 6.06 -13.92
C LEU A 124 10.33 5.23 -12.69
N ALA A 125 9.04 4.90 -12.56
CA ALA A 125 8.51 4.08 -11.48
C ALA A 125 9.16 2.69 -11.46
N SER A 126 9.27 2.03 -12.62
CA SER A 126 9.97 0.75 -12.74
C SER A 126 11.44 0.85 -12.31
N ASN A 127 12.15 1.91 -12.70
CA ASN A 127 13.56 2.12 -12.34
C ASN A 127 13.78 2.30 -10.84
N VAL A 128 12.78 2.83 -10.10
CA VAL A 128 12.85 2.99 -8.65
C VAL A 128 12.15 1.86 -7.88
N GLY A 129 11.87 0.75 -8.56
CA GLY A 129 11.41 -0.51 -7.95
C GLY A 129 9.91 -0.64 -7.74
N PHE A 130 9.08 0.15 -8.42
CA PHE A 130 7.65 -0.09 -8.44
C PHE A 130 7.29 -1.20 -9.42
N GLU A 131 6.35 -2.06 -9.04
CA GLU A 131 5.59 -2.84 -9.99
C GLU A 131 4.67 -1.90 -10.80
N VAL A 132 4.65 -2.03 -12.12
CA VAL A 132 3.85 -1.18 -13.00
C VAL A 132 2.78 -2.02 -13.68
N GLU A 133 1.52 -1.64 -13.53
CA GLU A 133 0.40 -2.19 -14.31
C GLU A 133 -0.22 -1.08 -15.17
N LEU A 134 -0.62 -1.43 -16.38
CA LEU A 134 -1.27 -0.53 -17.32
C LEU A 134 -2.74 -0.93 -17.50
N VAL A 135 -3.64 0.03 -17.39
CA VAL A 135 -5.06 -0.06 -17.74
C VAL A 135 -5.28 0.81 -18.96
N GLU A 136 -5.69 0.22 -20.07
CA GLU A 136 -5.90 0.94 -21.34
C GLU A 136 -7.11 0.34 -22.10
N ILE A 137 -7.81 1.18 -22.85
CA ILE A 137 -8.97 0.77 -23.68
C ILE A 137 -8.65 0.76 -25.17
N ARG A 138 -7.51 1.33 -25.58
CA ARG A 138 -7.06 1.42 -26.96
C ARG A 138 -5.98 0.38 -27.22
N PRO A 139 -6.22 -0.63 -28.08
CA PRO A 139 -5.26 -1.72 -28.29
C PRO A 139 -3.87 -1.26 -28.76
N GLU A 140 -3.81 -0.20 -29.56
CA GLU A 140 -2.54 0.35 -30.06
C GLU A 140 -1.64 0.99 -29.00
N TYR A 141 -2.19 1.29 -27.80
CA TYR A 141 -1.45 1.80 -26.65
C TYR A 141 -1.17 0.71 -25.60
N ALA A 142 -1.85 -0.43 -25.70
CA ALA A 142 -1.80 -1.52 -24.72
C ALA A 142 -0.90 -2.66 -25.20
N THR A 143 0.34 -2.35 -25.61
CA THR A 143 1.26 -3.37 -26.13
C THR A 143 2.51 -3.52 -25.27
N ALA A 144 3.05 -4.74 -25.20
CA ALA A 144 4.28 -5.03 -24.46
C ALA A 144 5.49 -4.32 -25.07
N GLU A 145 5.50 -4.09 -26.39
CA GLU A 145 6.55 -3.33 -27.07
C GLU A 145 6.56 -1.86 -26.62
N ARG A 146 5.38 -1.30 -26.39
CA ARG A 146 5.25 0.08 -25.92
C ARG A 146 5.51 0.20 -24.41
N PHE A 147 5.04 -0.77 -23.60
CA PHE A 147 5.21 -0.78 -22.15
C PHE A 147 5.97 -2.04 -21.67
N PRO A 148 7.24 -2.20 -22.07
CA PRO A 148 8.03 -3.39 -21.69
C PRO A 148 8.31 -3.49 -20.20
N MET A 149 8.12 -2.38 -19.43
CA MET A 149 8.27 -2.34 -17.99
C MET A 149 6.98 -2.72 -17.24
N ALA A 150 5.83 -2.84 -17.91
CA ALA A 150 4.58 -3.23 -17.26
C ALA A 150 4.58 -4.73 -16.98
N SER A 151 4.34 -5.10 -15.71
CA SER A 151 4.17 -6.50 -15.29
C SER A 151 2.86 -7.09 -15.83
N ARG A 152 1.85 -6.24 -16.02
CA ARG A 152 0.55 -6.60 -16.58
C ARG A 152 -0.07 -5.45 -17.33
N ILE A 153 -0.76 -5.78 -18.42
CA ILE A 153 -1.56 -4.84 -19.22
C ILE A 153 -3.01 -5.34 -19.21
N HIS A 154 -3.90 -4.48 -18.71
CA HIS A 154 -5.33 -4.73 -18.65
C HIS A 154 -5.99 -3.95 -19.81
N LEU A 155 -6.49 -4.67 -20.78
CA LEU A 155 -7.16 -4.13 -21.96
C LEU A 155 -8.60 -4.63 -22.02
N ASP A 156 -9.56 -3.72 -21.99
CA ASP A 156 -10.98 -4.01 -22.19
C ASP A 156 -11.65 -2.83 -22.92
N GLU A 157 -12.93 -2.95 -23.21
CA GLU A 157 -13.72 -1.91 -23.89
C GLU A 157 -13.93 -0.66 -23.04
N THR A 158 -13.93 -0.80 -21.69
CA THR A 158 -14.08 0.30 -20.75
C THR A 158 -13.03 0.25 -19.65
N VAL A 159 -12.74 1.42 -19.05
CA VAL A 159 -11.80 1.52 -17.94
C VAL A 159 -12.30 0.75 -16.71
N GLU A 160 -13.62 0.77 -16.45
CA GLU A 160 -14.22 0.04 -15.33
C GLU A 160 -14.00 -1.47 -15.43
N ARG A 161 -14.12 -2.04 -16.63
CA ARG A 161 -13.88 -3.46 -16.87
C ARG A 161 -12.39 -3.79 -16.74
N SER A 162 -11.53 -2.98 -17.35
CA SER A 162 -10.08 -3.14 -17.23
C SER A 162 -9.58 -3.06 -15.77
N LEU A 163 -10.28 -2.34 -14.90
CA LEU A 163 -9.96 -2.22 -13.47
C LEU A 163 -10.48 -3.39 -12.60
N GLN A 164 -11.35 -4.27 -13.13
CA GLN A 164 -11.95 -5.34 -12.32
C GLN A 164 -10.92 -6.35 -11.82
N ASP A 165 -9.91 -6.65 -12.65
CA ASP A 165 -8.87 -7.63 -12.35
C ASP A 165 -7.61 -7.00 -11.73
N VAL A 166 -7.64 -5.69 -11.46
CA VAL A 166 -6.53 -4.97 -10.83
C VAL A 166 -6.63 -5.11 -9.31
N LEU A 167 -5.66 -5.76 -8.70
CA LEU A 167 -5.54 -5.81 -7.25
C LEU A 167 -5.02 -4.46 -6.74
N ILE A 168 -5.89 -3.70 -6.07
CA ILE A 168 -5.54 -2.43 -5.42
C ILE A 168 -5.37 -2.68 -3.92
N THR A 169 -4.21 -2.27 -3.38
CA THR A 169 -3.87 -2.40 -1.95
C THR A 169 -3.49 -1.03 -1.38
N ASN A 170 -3.23 -0.95 -0.08
CA ASN A 170 -2.76 0.27 0.59
C ASN A 170 -1.34 0.73 0.18
N THR A 171 -0.64 -0.05 -0.63
CA THR A 171 0.65 0.32 -1.26
C THR A 171 0.52 0.58 -2.77
N THR A 172 -0.71 0.62 -3.28
CA THR A 172 -1.00 0.91 -4.69
C THR A 172 -1.27 2.39 -4.90
N ALA A 173 -0.50 3.01 -5.79
CA ALA A 173 -0.78 4.34 -6.34
C ALA A 173 -1.48 4.19 -7.69
N VAL A 174 -2.51 4.98 -7.93
CA VAL A 174 -3.22 5.01 -9.21
C VAL A 174 -3.01 6.36 -9.88
N VAL A 175 -2.57 6.36 -11.13
CA VAL A 175 -2.36 7.57 -11.94
C VAL A 175 -3.29 7.56 -13.13
N VAL A 176 -4.17 8.54 -13.20
CA VAL A 176 -5.16 8.68 -14.26
C VAL A 176 -4.76 9.78 -15.22
N SER A 177 -4.45 9.41 -16.46
CA SER A 177 -4.16 10.35 -17.56
C SER A 177 -5.06 10.16 -18.78
N SER A 178 -6.14 9.40 -18.64
CA SER A 178 -7.09 9.14 -19.71
C SER A 178 -8.22 10.17 -19.73
N HIS A 179 -8.61 10.59 -20.93
CA HIS A 179 -9.82 11.40 -21.13
C HIS A 179 -11.11 10.57 -21.05
N ALA A 180 -11.01 9.26 -21.09
CA ALA A 180 -12.14 8.32 -21.02
C ALA A 180 -12.53 7.97 -19.58
N VAL A 181 -11.88 8.58 -18.58
CA VAL A 181 -12.22 8.39 -17.16
C VAL A 181 -13.23 9.46 -16.74
N ASP A 182 -14.36 9.00 -16.29
CA ASP A 182 -15.45 9.83 -15.75
C ASP A 182 -15.47 9.82 -14.21
N LEU A 183 -16.38 10.60 -13.66
CA LEU A 183 -16.52 10.76 -12.21
C LEU A 183 -16.71 9.43 -11.47
N PRO A 184 -17.60 8.49 -11.88
CA PRO A 184 -17.80 7.22 -11.17
C PRO A 184 -16.54 6.37 -11.05
N VAL A 185 -15.65 6.38 -12.05
CA VAL A 185 -14.36 5.67 -11.96
C VAL A 185 -13.47 6.28 -10.89
N VAL A 186 -13.39 7.62 -10.84
CA VAL A 186 -12.59 8.32 -9.83
C VAL A 186 -13.14 8.06 -8.42
N GLU A 187 -14.45 8.13 -8.23
CA GLU A 187 -15.12 7.80 -6.97
C GLU A 187 -14.77 6.38 -6.50
N ARG A 188 -14.87 5.40 -7.41
CA ARG A 188 -14.51 4.01 -7.11
C ARG A 188 -13.03 3.87 -6.71
N LEU A 189 -12.12 4.55 -7.40
CA LEU A 189 -10.71 4.54 -7.07
C LEU A 189 -10.42 5.18 -5.70
N LEU A 190 -11.08 6.28 -5.38
CA LEU A 190 -10.96 6.95 -4.08
C LEU A 190 -11.55 6.11 -2.92
N ALA A 191 -12.63 5.36 -3.18
CA ALA A 191 -13.22 4.43 -2.22
C ALA A 191 -12.40 3.14 -2.05
N SER A 192 -11.45 2.86 -2.97
CA SER A 192 -10.58 1.67 -2.91
C SER A 192 -9.50 1.80 -1.82
N PRO A 193 -8.77 0.72 -1.48
CA PRO A 193 -7.63 0.77 -0.58
C PRO A 193 -6.43 1.58 -1.09
N ALA A 194 -6.43 2.09 -2.34
CA ALA A 194 -5.31 2.86 -2.89
C ALA A 194 -4.83 3.94 -1.92
N CYS A 195 -3.49 4.07 -1.78
CA CYS A 195 -2.88 5.13 -0.96
C CYS A 195 -2.82 6.49 -1.68
N TYR A 196 -2.95 6.48 -2.99
CA TYR A 196 -2.78 7.65 -3.84
C TYR A 196 -3.63 7.50 -5.11
N VAL A 197 -4.40 8.53 -5.45
CA VAL A 197 -5.15 8.63 -6.70
C VAL A 197 -4.84 9.98 -7.34
N GLY A 198 -3.95 9.97 -8.33
CA GLY A 198 -3.49 11.16 -9.00
C GLY A 198 -4.18 11.36 -10.35
N LEU A 199 -4.68 12.57 -10.61
CA LEU A 199 -5.33 12.92 -11.87
C LEU A 199 -4.47 13.92 -12.65
N LEU A 200 -4.09 13.52 -13.87
CA LEU A 200 -3.44 14.43 -14.82
C LEU A 200 -4.47 15.37 -15.43
N GLY A 201 -4.30 16.64 -15.24
CA GLY A 201 -5.20 17.62 -15.79
C GLY A 201 -4.77 19.07 -15.52
N SER A 202 -5.39 20.00 -16.26
CA SER A 202 -5.20 21.41 -16.01
C SER A 202 -5.85 21.83 -14.67
N ARG A 203 -5.39 22.95 -14.09
CA ARG A 203 -5.99 23.54 -12.88
C ARG A 203 -7.51 23.76 -13.02
N HIS A 204 -7.99 24.03 -14.22
CA HIS A 204 -9.44 24.19 -14.46
C HIS A 204 -10.18 22.85 -14.32
N LYS A 205 -9.69 21.78 -14.97
CA LYS A 205 -10.26 20.42 -14.84
C LYS A 205 -10.19 19.92 -13.38
N ALA A 206 -9.10 20.24 -12.68
CA ALA A 206 -8.95 19.91 -11.27
C ALA A 206 -10.08 20.50 -10.41
N ARG A 207 -10.37 21.79 -10.56
CA ARG A 207 -11.46 22.45 -9.82
C ARG A 207 -12.82 21.83 -10.10
N THR A 208 -13.13 21.56 -11.36
CA THR A 208 -14.40 20.92 -11.74
C THR A 208 -14.53 19.52 -11.14
N MET A 209 -13.45 18.73 -11.18
CA MET A 209 -13.44 17.40 -10.60
C MET A 209 -13.61 17.43 -9.08
N ILE A 210 -12.88 18.29 -8.38
CA ILE A 210 -12.99 18.46 -6.92
C ILE A 210 -14.42 18.82 -6.53
N GLN A 211 -15.04 19.81 -7.19
CA GLN A 211 -16.41 20.22 -6.91
C GLN A 211 -17.42 19.09 -7.13
N ALA A 212 -17.23 18.29 -8.18
CA ALA A 212 -18.11 17.14 -8.44
C ALA A 212 -17.95 16.04 -7.38
N LEU A 213 -16.71 15.75 -6.96
CA LEU A 213 -16.41 14.77 -5.91
C LEU A 213 -16.91 15.21 -4.52
N GLU A 214 -16.79 16.49 -4.18
CA GLU A 214 -17.36 17.04 -2.94
C GLU A 214 -18.90 16.92 -2.92
N ALA A 215 -19.54 17.10 -4.07
CA ALA A 215 -20.99 16.96 -4.20
C ALA A 215 -21.47 15.50 -4.16
N SER A 216 -20.61 14.51 -4.43
CA SER A 216 -20.96 13.09 -4.40
C SER A 216 -21.02 12.49 -3.00
N GLY A 217 -20.53 13.20 -1.98
CA GLY A 217 -20.60 12.77 -0.58
C GLY A 217 -19.51 11.79 -0.15
N LEU A 218 -18.39 11.75 -0.85
CA LEU A 218 -17.20 11.01 -0.41
C LEU A 218 -16.72 11.56 0.95
N ASP A 219 -16.23 10.64 1.80
CA ASP A 219 -15.67 11.02 3.09
C ASP A 219 -14.30 11.73 2.97
N GLU A 220 -13.91 12.44 4.03
CA GLU A 220 -12.66 13.19 4.08
C GLU A 220 -11.42 12.29 3.87
N ALA A 221 -11.45 11.04 4.37
CA ALA A 221 -10.36 10.09 4.21
C ALA A 221 -10.17 9.67 2.75
N SER A 222 -11.26 9.45 2.01
CA SER A 222 -11.23 9.17 0.57
C SER A 222 -10.76 10.38 -0.22
N MET A 223 -11.27 11.58 0.09
CA MET A 223 -10.82 12.82 -0.54
C MET A 223 -9.35 13.14 -0.26
N GLY A 224 -8.83 12.77 0.90
CA GLY A 224 -7.41 12.94 1.26
C GLY A 224 -6.41 12.15 0.40
N LYS A 225 -6.90 11.17 -0.39
CA LYS A 225 -6.09 10.40 -1.34
C LYS A 225 -6.04 10.99 -2.75
N LEU A 226 -6.80 12.05 -3.01
CA LEU A 226 -6.88 12.71 -4.31
C LEU A 226 -5.76 13.74 -4.48
N PHE A 227 -4.98 13.57 -5.54
CA PHE A 227 -3.93 14.49 -5.96
C PHE A 227 -4.25 15.06 -7.33
N VAL A 228 -4.69 16.32 -7.38
CA VAL A 228 -5.08 17.01 -8.62
C VAL A 228 -4.84 18.53 -8.52
N PRO A 229 -4.03 19.17 -9.36
CA PRO A 229 -3.17 18.52 -10.35
C PRO A 229 -2.13 17.60 -9.72
N ILE A 230 -1.76 16.53 -10.45
CA ILE A 230 -0.80 15.51 -10.00
C ILE A 230 0.63 16.03 -10.01
N GLY A 231 1.44 15.58 -9.05
CA GLY A 231 2.89 15.79 -9.01
C GLY A 231 3.32 16.98 -8.17
N LEU A 232 4.52 16.91 -7.62
CA LEU A 232 5.15 18.02 -6.91
C LEU A 232 5.36 19.20 -7.85
N ASP A 233 5.14 20.43 -7.37
CA ASP A 233 5.40 21.67 -8.13
C ASP A 233 6.90 21.95 -8.20
N ILE A 234 7.56 21.30 -9.16
CA ILE A 234 9.00 21.45 -9.44
C ILE A 234 9.26 22.09 -10.82
N GLY A 235 8.21 22.59 -11.50
CA GLY A 235 8.31 23.31 -12.76
C GLY A 235 8.45 22.42 -13.99
N GLY A 236 8.05 21.13 -13.92
CA GLY A 236 8.14 20.21 -15.07
C GLY A 236 7.16 20.56 -16.20
N GLU A 237 7.65 20.60 -17.45
CA GLU A 237 6.88 20.87 -18.66
C GLU A 237 6.84 19.66 -19.61
N THR A 238 7.95 18.92 -19.69
CA THR A 238 8.03 17.70 -20.53
C THR A 238 7.42 16.48 -19.82
N PRO A 239 6.96 15.45 -20.56
CA PRO A 239 6.47 14.22 -19.96
C PRO A 239 7.44 13.60 -18.94
N GLN A 240 8.74 13.67 -19.22
CA GLN A 240 9.79 13.13 -18.34
C GLN A 240 9.94 13.95 -17.05
N GLU A 241 9.89 15.28 -17.14
CA GLU A 241 9.95 16.17 -15.96
C GLU A 241 8.68 16.03 -15.10
N ILE A 242 7.51 15.95 -15.73
CA ILE A 242 6.25 15.69 -15.05
C ILE A 242 6.34 14.34 -14.31
N ALA A 243 6.88 13.30 -14.94
CA ALA A 243 7.05 11.99 -14.33
C ALA A 243 7.92 12.04 -13.05
N VAL A 244 8.96 12.89 -13.02
CA VAL A 244 9.80 13.09 -11.82
C VAL A 244 8.95 13.64 -10.67
N GLY A 245 8.15 14.68 -10.92
CA GLY A 245 7.25 15.25 -9.90
C GLY A 245 6.23 14.24 -9.38
N VAL A 246 5.63 13.47 -10.28
CA VAL A 246 4.61 12.48 -9.95
C VAL A 246 5.19 11.31 -9.15
N VAL A 247 6.29 10.71 -9.58
CA VAL A 247 6.91 9.59 -8.88
C VAL A 247 7.45 10.03 -7.51
N ALA A 248 8.01 11.25 -7.42
CA ALA A 248 8.44 11.81 -6.14
C ALA A 248 7.28 12.04 -5.16
N GLU A 249 6.12 12.54 -5.64
CA GLU A 249 4.91 12.70 -4.84
C GLU A 249 4.35 11.34 -4.36
N ILE A 250 4.30 10.34 -5.24
CA ILE A 250 3.90 8.98 -4.86
C ILE A 250 4.84 8.43 -3.78
N MET A 251 6.16 8.58 -3.93
CA MET A 251 7.13 8.15 -2.91
C MET A 251 6.95 8.89 -1.60
N GLN A 252 6.67 10.19 -1.63
CA GLN A 252 6.36 11.01 -0.45
C GLN A 252 5.18 10.45 0.34
N VAL A 253 4.08 10.12 -0.35
CA VAL A 253 2.87 9.55 0.25
C VAL A 253 3.16 8.18 0.85
N LEU A 254 3.75 7.27 0.09
CA LEU A 254 4.08 5.90 0.53
C LEU A 254 5.04 5.85 1.72
N HIS A 255 5.97 6.81 1.80
CA HIS A 255 6.93 6.87 2.90
C HIS A 255 6.50 7.80 4.04
N HIS A 256 5.29 8.39 3.97
CA HIS A 256 4.78 9.35 4.96
C HIS A 256 5.77 10.48 5.24
N ARG A 257 6.33 11.08 4.18
CA ARG A 257 7.33 12.15 4.27
C ARG A 257 6.78 13.48 3.75
N PRO A 258 7.22 14.61 4.29
CA PRO A 258 6.74 15.94 3.87
C PRO A 258 7.23 16.40 2.49
N GLY A 259 8.19 15.71 1.86
CA GLY A 259 8.71 16.03 0.52
C GLY A 259 9.54 17.31 0.42
N GLY A 260 9.92 17.92 1.54
CA GLY A 260 10.73 19.12 1.56
C GLY A 260 12.23 18.85 1.40
N HIS A 261 13.03 19.92 1.39
CA HIS A 261 14.49 19.83 1.29
C HIS A 261 15.11 19.23 2.56
N LEU A 262 15.95 18.19 2.41
CA LEU A 262 16.65 17.56 3.54
C LEU A 262 17.59 18.54 4.25
N CYS A 263 18.19 19.53 3.54
CA CYS A 263 19.04 20.55 4.15
C CYS A 263 18.29 21.44 5.18
N GLY A 264 16.98 21.55 5.09
CA GLY A 264 16.16 22.27 6.07
C GLY A 264 15.90 21.48 7.37
N ALA A 265 16.14 20.16 7.37
CA ALA A 265 15.98 19.31 8.55
C ALA A 265 17.20 19.38 9.51
N ILE A 266 18.33 19.95 9.08
CA ILE A 266 19.52 20.14 9.90
C ILE A 266 19.50 21.57 10.43
N PRO A 267 19.39 21.81 11.75
CA PRO A 267 19.51 23.16 12.32
C PRO A 267 20.86 23.74 11.93
N ARG A 268 20.87 24.84 11.18
CA ARG A 268 22.10 25.60 10.96
C ARG A 268 22.53 26.14 12.32
N GLN A 269 23.69 25.74 12.83
CA GLN A 269 24.28 26.42 13.97
C GLN A 269 24.47 27.86 13.55
N SER A 270 23.69 28.77 14.18
CA SER A 270 23.93 30.19 14.05
C SER A 270 25.35 30.47 14.58
N GLY A 271 26.28 30.70 13.68
CA GLY A 271 27.62 31.14 14.03
C GLY A 271 27.54 32.34 14.95
N ARG A 272 28.23 32.25 16.08
CA ARG A 272 28.54 33.37 16.96
C ARG A 272 29.52 34.31 16.25
#